data_936ebaea2583a81de9ef0b4d7ab7b77d
#
_entry.id   936ebaea2583a81de9ef0b4d7ab7b77d
#
_cell.length_a   1.000
_cell.length_b   1.000
_cell.length_c   1.000
_cell.angle_alpha   90.00
_cell.angle_beta   90.00
_cell.angle_gamma   90.00
#
_symmetry.space_group_name_H-M   'P 1'
#
loop_
_entity.id
_entity.type
_entity.pdbx_description
1 polymer ?
#
loop_
_entity_poly.entity_id
_entity_poly.type
_entity_poly.pdbx_seq_one_letter_code
_entity_poly.pdbx_strand_id
1 'polypeptide(L)'
;FDDVRHIPEMNYLDAIELAYSGAQVIHPKTIKPLQNRNIPLHVRCFLDPALPGSVIRAGVQKNREIPILIVKPSQVLLTVRANDFSFILEERFAQIFALLDEYMVKVNLIQSSAVNLDLCMDRTRHLEELTERLRQEGYYTRYNTDMELITIRNYTPQQLAALEGAQDVYLVQRTRRTLQAVRRREE
;
A
#
# COMPACT_ATOMS: atom_id res chain seq x y z
N PHE A 1 19.32 6.48 -2.08
CA PHE A 1 18.82 7.11 -0.83
C PHE A 1 20.02 7.37 0.09
N ASP A 2 20.36 8.64 0.30
CA ASP A 2 21.61 9.02 0.99
C ASP A 2 21.47 9.12 2.52
N ASP A 3 20.24 9.08 3.06
CA ASP A 3 19.96 9.16 4.52
C ASP A 3 19.20 7.92 5.00
N VAL A 4 19.84 6.76 4.89
CA VAL A 4 19.29 5.50 5.41
C VAL A 4 19.68 5.34 6.88
N ARG A 5 18.68 5.21 7.77
CA ARG A 5 18.89 5.02 9.21
C ARG A 5 18.52 3.62 9.65
N HIS A 6 19.35 3.03 10.47
CA HIS A 6 19.07 1.76 11.12
C HIS A 6 17.92 1.90 12.12
N ILE A 7 16.96 0.99 12.09
CA ILE A 7 15.87 0.88 13.08
C ILE A 7 16.20 -0.29 14.01
N PRO A 8 16.73 -0.05 15.22
CA PRO A 8 17.18 -1.12 16.10
C PRO A 8 16.04 -1.95 16.66
N GLU A 9 14.90 -1.32 16.96
CA GLU A 9 13.75 -1.99 17.57
C GLU A 9 12.45 -1.52 16.94
N MET A 10 11.48 -2.42 16.85
CA MET A 10 10.16 -2.17 16.30
C MET A 10 9.10 -2.99 17.04
N ASN A 11 7.88 -2.47 17.20
CA ASN A 11 6.78 -3.28 17.69
C ASN A 11 6.16 -4.15 16.57
N TYR A 12 5.42 -5.19 16.96
CA TYR A 12 4.80 -6.11 16.00
C TYR A 12 3.82 -5.44 15.04
N LEU A 13 3.04 -4.46 15.52
CA LEU A 13 2.05 -3.77 14.69
C LEU A 13 2.72 -2.96 13.58
N ASP A 14 3.76 -2.20 13.93
CA ASP A 14 4.50 -1.42 12.92
C ASP A 14 5.17 -2.35 11.90
N ALA A 15 5.72 -3.49 12.33
CA ALA A 15 6.30 -4.48 11.42
C ALA A 15 5.25 -5.11 10.47
N ILE A 16 4.06 -5.42 10.96
CA ILE A 16 2.95 -5.91 10.12
C ILE A 16 2.56 -4.86 9.09
N GLU A 17 2.41 -3.62 9.51
CA GLU A 17 2.00 -2.53 8.62
C GLU A 17 3.06 -2.21 7.55
N LEU A 18 4.34 -2.24 7.91
CA LEU A 18 5.42 -2.09 6.94
C LEU A 18 5.41 -3.21 5.91
N ALA A 19 5.28 -4.47 6.37
CA ALA A 19 5.22 -5.62 5.48
C ALA A 19 3.97 -5.59 4.57
N TYR A 20 2.82 -5.16 5.09
CA TYR A 20 1.60 -4.97 4.30
C TYR A 20 1.78 -3.90 3.22
N SER A 21 2.46 -2.81 3.55
CA SER A 21 2.74 -1.70 2.62
C SER A 21 3.77 -2.07 1.53
N GLY A 22 4.42 -3.24 1.64
CA GLY A 22 5.35 -3.74 0.62
C GLY A 22 6.82 -3.83 1.05
N ALA A 23 7.14 -3.52 2.31
CA ALA A 23 8.50 -3.72 2.82
C ALA A 23 8.82 -5.22 2.89
N GLN A 24 9.83 -5.64 2.14
CA GLN A 24 10.21 -7.07 1.99
C GLN A 24 11.13 -7.55 3.12
N VAL A 25 10.88 -7.12 4.35
CA VAL A 25 11.69 -7.51 5.51
C VAL A 25 11.21 -8.81 6.12
N ILE A 26 9.89 -8.99 6.20
CA ILE A 26 9.25 -10.16 6.82
C ILE A 26 7.84 -10.38 6.26
N HIS A 27 7.41 -11.63 6.23
CA HIS A 27 6.03 -11.93 5.83
C HIS A 27 5.07 -11.71 7.01
N PRO A 28 3.93 -10.98 6.85
CA PRO A 28 2.99 -10.67 7.93
C PRO A 28 2.48 -11.90 8.71
N LYS A 29 2.30 -13.04 8.03
CA LYS A 29 1.87 -14.30 8.65
C LYS A 29 2.86 -14.85 9.67
N THR A 30 4.16 -14.52 9.57
CA THR A 30 5.19 -14.93 10.51
C THR A 30 5.08 -14.18 11.84
N ILE A 31 4.62 -12.92 11.81
CA ILE A 31 4.57 -12.05 13.00
C ILE A 31 3.48 -12.47 13.98
N LYS A 32 2.29 -12.82 13.48
CA LYS A 32 1.12 -13.14 14.32
C LYS A 32 1.37 -14.26 15.36
N PRO A 33 1.93 -15.43 15.02
CA PRO A 33 2.21 -16.47 16.01
C PRO A 33 3.27 -16.06 17.03
N LEU A 34 4.25 -15.23 16.64
CA LEU A 34 5.26 -14.71 17.55
C LEU A 34 4.69 -13.68 18.52
N GLN A 35 3.85 -12.78 18.02
CA GLN A 35 3.12 -11.80 18.83
C GLN A 35 2.26 -12.48 19.89
N ASN A 36 1.49 -13.51 19.51
CA ASN A 36 0.58 -14.23 20.41
C ASN A 36 1.32 -14.89 21.58
N ARG A 37 2.57 -15.24 21.39
CA ARG A 37 3.43 -15.88 22.42
C ARG A 37 4.48 -14.95 23.00
N ASN A 38 4.45 -13.67 22.60
CA ASN A 38 5.42 -12.64 23.00
C ASN A 38 6.89 -13.03 22.74
N ILE A 39 7.15 -13.70 21.62
CA ILE A 39 8.49 -14.15 21.21
C ILE A 39 9.14 -13.08 20.36
N PRO A 40 10.28 -12.47 20.80
CA PRO A 40 10.99 -11.48 19.99
C PRO A 40 11.56 -12.10 18.71
N LEU A 41 11.46 -11.36 17.60
CA LEU A 41 12.00 -11.74 16.32
C LEU A 41 13.21 -10.89 15.97
N HIS A 42 14.33 -11.53 15.75
CA HIS A 42 15.58 -10.89 15.33
C HIS A 42 15.74 -10.97 13.82
N VAL A 43 15.92 -9.82 13.17
CA VAL A 43 16.17 -9.70 11.73
C VAL A 43 17.61 -9.24 11.55
N ARG A 44 18.44 -10.02 10.86
CA ARG A 44 19.85 -9.74 10.62
C ARG A 44 20.21 -9.89 9.15
N CYS A 45 21.26 -9.22 8.71
CA CYS A 45 21.81 -9.38 7.38
C CYS A 45 22.47 -10.78 7.28
N PHE A 46 22.09 -11.54 6.25
CA PHE A 46 22.68 -12.86 6.01
C PHE A 46 24.14 -12.76 5.50
N LEU A 47 24.43 -11.73 4.71
CA LEU A 47 25.76 -11.52 4.12
C LEU A 47 26.78 -10.96 5.13
N ASP A 48 26.30 -10.26 6.16
CA ASP A 48 27.12 -9.72 7.24
C ASP A 48 26.41 -9.91 8.60
N PRO A 49 26.54 -11.06 9.23
CA PRO A 49 25.94 -11.35 10.54
C PRO A 49 26.47 -10.51 11.70
N ALA A 50 27.61 -9.81 11.52
CA ALA A 50 28.19 -8.94 12.53
C ALA A 50 27.41 -7.62 12.70
N LEU A 51 26.62 -7.22 11.70
CA LEU A 51 25.75 -6.06 11.79
C LEU A 51 24.69 -6.25 12.89
N PRO A 52 24.32 -5.17 13.61
CA PRO A 52 23.45 -5.26 14.80
C PRO A 52 22.06 -5.81 14.52
N GLY A 53 21.53 -5.66 13.28
CA GLY A 53 20.19 -6.09 12.91
C GLY A 53 19.08 -5.34 13.66
N SER A 54 17.85 -5.79 13.53
CA SER A 54 16.66 -5.20 14.15
C SER A 54 15.92 -6.24 14.99
N VAL A 55 15.28 -5.79 16.08
CA VAL A 55 14.45 -6.65 16.94
C VAL A 55 12.99 -6.21 16.87
N ILE A 56 12.09 -7.15 16.56
CA ILE A 56 10.65 -6.94 16.60
C ILE A 56 10.10 -7.60 17.85
N ARG A 57 9.54 -6.80 18.78
CA ARG A 57 9.06 -7.28 20.08
C ARG A 57 7.95 -6.43 20.65
N ALA A 58 7.25 -6.94 21.68
CA ALA A 58 6.29 -6.14 22.44
C ALA A 58 7.00 -5.07 23.31
N GLY A 59 6.24 -4.08 23.76
CA GLY A 59 6.72 -3.05 24.68
C GLY A 59 7.64 -1.98 24.08
N VAL A 60 7.95 -2.08 22.79
CA VAL A 60 8.69 -1.01 22.10
C VAL A 60 7.79 0.21 21.96
N GLN A 61 8.21 1.34 22.52
CA GLN A 61 7.53 2.60 22.27
C GLN A 61 7.65 2.92 20.77
N LYS A 62 6.54 3.39 20.20
CA LYS A 62 6.47 3.69 18.77
C LYS A 62 7.60 4.66 18.38
N ASN A 63 8.46 4.25 17.46
CA ASN A 63 9.45 5.12 16.81
C ASN A 63 8.69 6.18 15.99
N ARG A 64 8.24 7.25 16.67
CA ARG A 64 7.41 8.31 16.06
C ARG A 64 8.23 9.31 15.26
N GLU A 65 9.53 9.27 15.38
CA GLU A 65 10.44 10.33 14.92
C GLU A 65 11.13 10.01 13.59
N ILE A 66 11.12 8.73 13.16
CA ILE A 66 11.81 8.34 11.93
C ILE A 66 10.77 8.12 10.82
N PRO A 67 10.77 8.94 9.76
CA PRO A 67 9.99 8.66 8.57
C PRO A 67 10.48 7.37 7.92
N ILE A 68 9.55 6.49 7.55
CA ILE A 68 9.85 5.25 6.85
C ILE A 68 9.19 5.31 5.48
N LEU A 69 10.03 5.36 4.44
CA LEU A 69 9.59 5.38 3.05
C LEU A 69 9.54 3.95 2.49
N ILE A 70 8.42 3.59 1.89
CA ILE A 70 8.23 2.33 1.18
C ILE A 70 7.73 2.69 -0.22
N VAL A 71 8.40 2.17 -1.24
CA VAL A 71 7.99 2.31 -2.64
C VAL A 71 7.60 0.94 -3.17
N LYS A 72 6.36 0.80 -3.59
CA LYS A 72 5.84 -0.42 -4.20
C LYS A 72 5.65 -0.18 -5.70
N PRO A 73 6.56 -0.69 -6.54
CA PRO A 73 6.49 -0.52 -8.00
C PRO A 73 5.41 -1.42 -8.62
N SER A 74 5.25 -1.31 -9.92
CA SER A 74 4.37 -2.17 -10.73
C SER A 74 2.92 -2.13 -10.27
N GLN A 75 2.41 -0.91 -10.05
CA GLN A 75 1.03 -0.68 -9.69
C GLN A 75 0.20 -0.27 -10.91
N VAL A 76 -1.10 -0.45 -10.77
CA VAL A 76 -2.14 0.04 -11.69
C VAL A 76 -3.09 0.90 -10.89
N LEU A 77 -3.40 2.08 -11.39
CA LEU A 77 -4.49 2.91 -10.86
C LEU A 77 -5.72 2.70 -11.76
N LEU A 78 -6.72 1.99 -11.24
CA LEU A 78 -7.98 1.69 -11.90
C LEU A 78 -9.09 2.58 -11.34
N THR A 79 -9.77 3.32 -12.21
CA THR A 79 -11.01 4.04 -11.88
C THR A 79 -12.20 3.25 -12.42
N VAL A 80 -13.17 2.98 -11.55
CA VAL A 80 -14.44 2.33 -11.87
C VAL A 80 -15.57 3.30 -11.57
N ARG A 81 -16.54 3.41 -12.48
CA ARG A 81 -17.73 4.26 -12.34
C ARG A 81 -18.94 3.54 -12.94
N ALA A 82 -20.13 3.69 -12.36
CA ALA A 82 -21.34 3.20 -12.96
C ALA A 82 -21.68 3.98 -14.24
N ASN A 83 -22.10 3.28 -15.32
CA ASN A 83 -22.43 3.92 -16.61
C ASN A 83 -23.61 4.87 -16.53
N ASP A 84 -24.55 4.61 -15.62
CA ASP A 84 -25.75 5.40 -15.38
C ASP A 84 -25.55 6.55 -14.38
N PHE A 85 -24.30 6.82 -13.98
CA PHE A 85 -23.91 7.80 -12.95
C PHE A 85 -24.58 7.57 -11.59
N SER A 86 -25.12 6.40 -11.33
CA SER A 86 -25.62 6.04 -10.01
C SER A 86 -24.48 5.99 -8.98
N PHE A 87 -24.85 6.22 -7.72
CA PHE A 87 -23.86 6.17 -6.64
C PHE A 87 -23.25 4.79 -6.49
N ILE A 88 -21.94 4.76 -6.20
CA ILE A 88 -21.26 3.55 -5.79
C ILE A 88 -21.50 3.34 -4.30
N LEU A 89 -22.54 2.59 -3.98
CA LEU A 89 -22.92 2.21 -2.63
C LEU A 89 -22.45 0.79 -2.31
N GLU A 90 -22.77 0.30 -1.12
CA GLU A 90 -22.28 -0.95 -0.55
C GLU A 90 -22.48 -2.15 -1.47
N GLU A 91 -23.63 -2.26 -2.14
CA GLU A 91 -23.93 -3.35 -3.05
C GLU A 91 -22.98 -3.37 -4.27
N ARG A 92 -22.70 -2.20 -4.86
CA ARG A 92 -21.77 -2.09 -5.98
C ARG A 92 -20.33 -2.34 -5.55
N PHE A 93 -19.95 -1.91 -4.34
CA PHE A 93 -18.65 -2.30 -3.76
C PHE A 93 -18.54 -3.82 -3.70
N ALA A 94 -19.55 -4.52 -3.17
CA ALA A 94 -19.54 -5.97 -3.07
C ALA A 94 -19.37 -6.65 -4.43
N GLN A 95 -20.08 -6.18 -5.46
CA GLN A 95 -19.96 -6.69 -6.84
C GLN A 95 -18.56 -6.47 -7.41
N ILE A 96 -18.02 -5.25 -7.31
CA ILE A 96 -16.69 -4.93 -7.83
C ILE A 96 -15.62 -5.76 -7.11
N PHE A 97 -15.69 -5.85 -5.77
CA PHE A 97 -14.71 -6.63 -5.00
C PHE A 97 -14.83 -8.14 -5.21
N ALA A 98 -16.01 -8.67 -5.51
CA ALA A 98 -16.18 -10.06 -5.92
C ALA A 98 -15.44 -10.36 -7.24
N LEU A 99 -15.52 -9.45 -8.22
CA LEU A 99 -14.78 -9.58 -9.47
C LEU A 99 -13.26 -9.46 -9.24
N LEU A 100 -12.81 -8.52 -8.41
CA LEU A 100 -11.39 -8.40 -8.07
C LEU A 100 -10.84 -9.67 -7.42
N ASP A 101 -11.62 -10.33 -6.56
CA ASP A 101 -11.26 -11.61 -5.92
C ASP A 101 -11.24 -12.75 -6.95
N GLU A 102 -12.22 -12.85 -7.84
CA GLU A 102 -12.28 -13.83 -8.94
C GLU A 102 -11.01 -13.77 -9.80
N TYR A 103 -10.51 -12.56 -10.11
CA TYR A 103 -9.28 -12.36 -10.88
C TYR A 103 -8.02 -12.32 -10.00
N MET A 104 -8.13 -12.66 -8.71
CA MET A 104 -7.02 -12.68 -7.72
C MET A 104 -6.24 -11.37 -7.67
N VAL A 105 -6.91 -10.24 -7.80
CA VAL A 105 -6.29 -8.92 -7.78
C VAL A 105 -6.12 -8.43 -6.37
N LYS A 106 -4.88 -8.07 -6.00
CA LYS A 106 -4.59 -7.46 -4.72
C LYS A 106 -4.73 -5.94 -4.81
N VAL A 107 -5.70 -5.39 -4.10
CA VAL A 107 -5.89 -3.95 -3.93
C VAL A 107 -5.04 -3.46 -2.75
N ASN A 108 -4.30 -2.37 -2.97
CA ASN A 108 -3.38 -1.77 -1.99
C ASN A 108 -3.88 -0.45 -1.41
N LEU A 109 -4.67 0.30 -2.19
CA LEU A 109 -5.26 1.55 -1.76
C LEU A 109 -6.61 1.75 -2.46
N ILE A 110 -7.57 2.29 -1.72
CA ILE A 110 -8.95 2.52 -2.16
C ILE A 110 -9.29 3.96 -1.85
N GLN A 111 -9.83 4.64 -2.85
CA GLN A 111 -10.49 5.92 -2.66
C GLN A 111 -11.84 5.90 -3.36
N SER A 112 -12.88 6.27 -2.64
CA SER A 112 -14.23 6.40 -3.18
C SER A 112 -14.70 7.83 -3.17
N SER A 113 -15.50 8.17 -4.16
CA SER A 113 -16.32 9.37 -4.22
C SER A 113 -17.78 8.94 -4.43
N ALA A 114 -18.68 9.89 -4.63
CA ALA A 114 -20.10 9.57 -4.87
C ALA A 114 -20.31 8.62 -6.06
N VAL A 115 -19.55 8.78 -7.13
CA VAL A 115 -19.73 8.07 -8.40
C VAL A 115 -18.50 7.31 -8.90
N ASN A 116 -17.33 7.54 -8.31
CA ASN A 116 -16.08 6.89 -8.71
C ASN A 116 -15.51 6.05 -7.58
N LEU A 117 -14.90 4.95 -7.97
CA LEU A 117 -14.05 4.11 -7.11
C LEU A 117 -12.67 4.02 -7.76
N ASP A 118 -11.67 4.60 -7.10
CA ASP A 118 -10.28 4.56 -7.53
C ASP A 118 -9.54 3.50 -6.72
N LEU A 119 -8.89 2.57 -7.42
CA LEU A 119 -8.21 1.40 -6.87
C LEU A 119 -6.75 1.41 -7.30
N CYS A 120 -5.83 1.54 -6.35
CA CYS A 120 -4.43 1.20 -6.60
C CYS A 120 -4.22 -0.28 -6.32
N MET A 121 -3.79 -1.03 -7.30
CA MET A 121 -3.67 -2.48 -7.23
C MET A 121 -2.38 -2.98 -7.85
N ASP A 122 -1.95 -4.18 -7.47
CA ASP A 122 -0.82 -4.84 -8.08
C ASP A 122 -1.10 -5.11 -9.57
N ARG A 123 -0.09 -4.90 -10.42
CA ARG A 123 -0.20 -5.23 -11.84
C ARG A 123 -0.53 -6.71 -12.00
N THR A 124 -1.59 -7.00 -12.74
CA THR A 124 -2.02 -8.36 -13.07
C THR A 124 -1.97 -8.59 -14.56
N ARG A 125 -1.73 -9.83 -14.98
CA ARG A 125 -1.85 -10.27 -16.38
C ARG A 125 -3.30 -10.26 -16.89
N HIS A 126 -4.26 -10.30 -15.96
CA HIS A 126 -5.70 -10.34 -16.24
C HIS A 126 -6.36 -8.95 -16.26
N LEU A 127 -5.58 -7.86 -16.36
CA LEU A 127 -6.11 -6.50 -16.28
C LEU A 127 -7.16 -6.21 -17.37
N GLU A 128 -6.89 -6.62 -18.59
CA GLU A 128 -7.79 -6.40 -19.74
C GLU A 128 -9.08 -7.22 -19.58
N GLU A 129 -8.96 -8.48 -19.18
CA GLU A 129 -10.12 -9.37 -18.92
C GLU A 129 -10.99 -8.82 -17.79
N LEU A 130 -10.38 -8.39 -16.69
CA LEU A 130 -11.07 -7.78 -15.56
C LEU A 130 -11.81 -6.50 -15.96
N THR A 131 -11.14 -5.61 -16.69
CA THR A 131 -11.77 -4.35 -17.12
C THR A 131 -12.90 -4.58 -18.11
N GLU A 132 -12.78 -5.57 -18.99
CA GLU A 132 -13.85 -5.96 -19.89
C GLU A 132 -15.03 -6.57 -19.14
N ARG A 133 -14.76 -7.44 -18.15
CA ARG A 133 -15.80 -8.01 -17.30
C ARG A 133 -16.56 -6.92 -16.52
N LEU A 134 -15.86 -5.94 -15.96
CA LEU A 134 -16.48 -4.79 -15.31
C LEU A 134 -17.37 -3.98 -16.26
N ARG A 135 -16.96 -3.80 -17.53
CA ARG A 135 -17.78 -3.11 -18.55
C ARG A 135 -19.07 -3.88 -18.86
N GLN A 136 -18.99 -5.20 -18.95
CA GLN A 136 -20.16 -6.06 -19.16
C GLN A 136 -21.17 -5.99 -18.00
N GLU A 137 -20.68 -5.75 -16.77
CA GLU A 137 -21.51 -5.52 -15.59
C GLU A 137 -22.06 -4.07 -15.47
N GLY A 138 -21.83 -3.24 -16.49
CA GLY A 138 -22.38 -1.88 -16.54
C GLY A 138 -21.49 -0.83 -15.92
N TYR A 139 -20.18 -1.08 -15.80
CA TYR A 139 -19.23 -0.09 -15.30
C TYR A 139 -18.39 0.51 -16.42
N TYR A 140 -18.15 1.81 -16.35
CA TYR A 140 -17.06 2.46 -17.05
C TYR A 140 -15.75 2.19 -16.33
N THR A 141 -14.71 1.88 -17.08
CA THR A 141 -13.35 1.65 -16.53
C THR A 141 -12.31 2.49 -17.26
N ARG A 142 -11.41 3.06 -16.50
CA ARG A 142 -10.18 3.73 -16.99
C ARG A 142 -9.04 3.29 -16.10
N TYR A 143 -7.86 3.04 -16.67
CA TYR A 143 -6.68 2.69 -15.88
C TYR A 143 -5.40 3.33 -16.41
N ASN A 144 -4.45 3.50 -15.50
CA ASN A 144 -3.07 3.91 -15.77
C ASN A 144 -2.15 2.77 -15.31
N THR A 145 -1.25 2.35 -16.19
CA THR A 145 -0.16 1.41 -15.88
C THR A 145 1.10 2.18 -15.49
N ASP A 146 2.13 1.42 -15.11
CA ASP A 146 3.46 1.94 -14.78
C ASP A 146 3.41 2.96 -13.63
N MET A 147 2.53 2.64 -12.67
CA MET A 147 2.37 3.39 -11.45
C MET A 147 3.21 2.80 -10.33
N GLU A 148 3.49 3.60 -9.33
CA GLU A 148 4.04 3.15 -8.06
C GLU A 148 3.24 3.71 -6.88
N LEU A 149 3.15 2.92 -5.81
CA LEU A 149 2.54 3.33 -4.55
C LEU A 149 3.66 3.69 -3.57
N ILE A 150 3.70 4.96 -3.20
CA ILE A 150 4.57 5.47 -2.15
C ILE A 150 3.79 5.42 -0.84
N THR A 151 4.39 4.84 0.19
CA THR A 151 3.87 4.88 1.56
C THR A 151 4.93 5.47 2.48
N ILE A 152 4.60 6.56 3.16
CA ILE A 152 5.48 7.19 4.15
C ILE A 152 4.82 7.08 5.53
N ARG A 153 5.43 6.32 6.42
CA ARG A 153 5.03 6.26 7.82
C ARG A 153 5.75 7.35 8.61
N ASN A 154 5.04 7.98 9.56
CA ASN A 154 5.53 9.11 10.34
C ASN A 154 6.02 10.27 9.45
N TYR A 155 5.27 10.56 8.41
CA TYR A 155 5.59 11.61 7.44
C TYR A 155 5.68 13.00 8.07
N THR A 156 6.47 13.86 7.46
CA THR A 156 6.63 15.27 7.83
C THR A 156 5.72 16.17 6.98
N PRO A 157 5.41 17.40 7.45
CA PRO A 157 4.67 18.37 6.62
C PRO A 157 5.35 18.68 5.28
N GLN A 158 6.69 18.67 5.22
CA GLN A 158 7.43 18.89 3.98
C GLN A 158 7.22 17.74 2.98
N GLN A 159 7.22 16.49 3.44
CA GLN A 159 6.97 15.32 2.60
C GLN A 159 5.53 15.32 2.05
N LEU A 160 4.55 15.75 2.87
CA LEU A 160 3.18 15.94 2.40
C LEU A 160 3.11 16.99 1.30
N ALA A 161 3.65 18.19 1.53
CA ALA A 161 3.64 19.27 0.55
C ALA A 161 4.35 18.90 -0.76
N ALA A 162 5.44 18.15 -0.67
CA ALA A 162 6.17 17.67 -1.84
C ALA A 162 5.31 16.73 -2.71
N LEU A 163 4.56 15.80 -2.10
CA LEU A 163 3.68 14.88 -2.84
C LEU A 163 2.42 15.56 -3.36
N GLU A 164 1.82 16.48 -2.58
CA GLU A 164 0.65 17.23 -3.04
C GLU A 164 0.95 18.21 -4.18
N GLY A 165 2.19 18.70 -4.26
CA GLY A 165 2.64 19.63 -5.31
C GLY A 165 3.21 18.95 -6.56
N ALA A 166 3.41 17.64 -6.57
CA ALA A 166 4.02 16.94 -7.69
C ALA A 166 3.00 16.67 -8.82
N GLN A 167 3.41 16.93 -10.07
CA GLN A 167 2.52 16.79 -11.24
C GLN A 167 2.28 15.34 -11.67
N ASP A 168 3.16 14.44 -11.29
CA ASP A 168 3.11 13.00 -11.57
C ASP A 168 2.28 12.21 -10.57
N VAL A 169 1.77 12.86 -9.51
CA VAL A 169 0.94 12.27 -8.47
C VAL A 169 -0.55 12.36 -8.83
N TYR A 170 -1.21 11.21 -8.88
CA TYR A 170 -2.62 11.07 -9.28
C TYR A 170 -3.57 10.96 -8.10
N LEU A 171 -3.09 10.44 -6.97
CA LEU A 171 -3.89 10.24 -5.78
C LEU A 171 -3.02 10.39 -4.53
N VAL A 172 -3.52 11.12 -3.54
CA VAL A 172 -2.91 11.27 -2.23
C VAL A 172 -3.94 10.94 -1.16
N GLN A 173 -3.57 10.05 -0.25
CA GLN A 173 -4.39 9.72 0.92
C GLN A 173 -3.54 9.77 2.18
N ARG A 174 -4.10 10.29 3.27
CA ARG A 174 -3.37 10.39 4.52
C ARG A 174 -4.19 10.00 5.74
N THR A 175 -3.53 9.44 6.71
CA THR A 175 -4.01 9.28 8.08
C THR A 175 -3.14 10.12 9.01
N ARG A 176 -3.34 10.01 10.32
CA ARG A 176 -2.50 10.72 11.30
C ARG A 176 -1.00 10.40 11.19
N ARG A 177 -0.62 9.25 10.60
CA ARG A 177 0.76 8.75 10.61
C ARG A 177 1.26 8.21 9.29
N THR A 178 0.35 7.96 8.36
CA THR A 178 0.68 7.34 7.09
C THR A 178 0.22 8.25 5.98
N LEU A 179 1.11 8.56 5.09
CA LEU A 179 0.87 9.25 3.84
C LEU A 179 1.06 8.22 2.73
N GLN A 180 0.09 8.14 1.84
CA GLN A 180 0.15 7.28 0.66
C GLN A 180 -0.09 8.12 -0.58
N ALA A 181 0.70 7.88 -1.62
CA ALA A 181 0.54 8.54 -2.90
C ALA A 181 0.72 7.54 -4.03
N VAL A 182 -0.14 7.64 -5.04
CA VAL A 182 -0.01 6.90 -6.28
C VAL A 182 0.51 7.85 -7.33
N ARG A 183 1.68 7.57 -7.88
CA ARG A 183 2.29 8.39 -8.91
C ARG A 183 2.75 7.56 -10.10
N ARG A 184 3.01 8.24 -11.22
CA ARG A 184 3.69 7.63 -12.36
C ARG A 184 5.13 7.35 -11.98
N ARG A 185 5.61 6.16 -12.32
CA ARG A 185 7.02 5.82 -12.14
C ARG A 185 7.87 6.65 -13.10
N GLU A 186 8.90 7.32 -12.58
CA GLU A 186 9.95 7.89 -13.41
C GLU A 186 10.80 6.76 -14.02
N GLU A 187 11.11 6.85 -15.31
CA GLU A 187 11.97 5.90 -16.01
C GLU A 187 13.44 5.99 -15.56
#